data_69ac519119e0d699b0893111ef80a682
#
_entry.id   69ac519119e0d699b0893111ef80a682
#
_cell.length_a   1.000
_cell.length_b   1.000
_cell.length_c   1.000
_cell.angle_alpha   90.00
_cell.angle_beta   90.00
_cell.angle_gamma   90.00
#
_symmetry.space_group_name_H-M   'P 1'
#
loop_
_entity.id
_entity.type
_entity.pdbx_description
1 polymer ?
#
loop_
_entity_poly.entity_id
_entity_poly.type
_entity_poly.pdbx_seq_one_letter_code
_entity_poly.pdbx_strand_id
1 'polypeptide(L)'
;MIVTGMKEFESICLNKLVEWYNINGGELIDLSNVFIVWSCKTLQNYKCLASTTVSGDGIYAEYTYNGDKQELYEDVYKKLTNACHTV
;
A
#
# COMPACT_ATOMS: atom_id res chain seq x y z
N MET A 1 -12.67 -7.54 11.44
CA MET A 1 -11.32 -8.04 11.65
C MET A 1 -10.54 -7.08 12.55
N ILE A 2 -9.83 -7.62 13.52
CA ILE A 2 -9.00 -6.82 14.43
C ILE A 2 -7.54 -6.99 14.03
N VAL A 3 -6.88 -5.87 13.74
CA VAL A 3 -5.45 -5.87 13.45
C VAL A 3 -4.70 -5.77 14.78
N THR A 4 -3.83 -6.74 15.04
CA THR A 4 -3.14 -6.85 16.33
C THR A 4 -1.69 -6.42 16.32
N GLY A 5 -1.12 -6.08 15.15
CA GLY A 5 0.25 -5.63 15.06
C GLY A 5 0.62 -5.12 13.69
N MET A 6 1.78 -4.46 13.60
CA MET A 6 2.27 -3.84 12.36
C MET A 6 2.52 -4.87 11.27
N LYS A 7 3.10 -6.03 11.61
CA LYS A 7 3.37 -7.07 10.61
C LYS A 7 2.09 -7.59 9.98
N GLU A 8 1.07 -7.82 10.80
CA GLU A 8 -0.23 -8.25 10.29
C GLU A 8 -0.84 -7.19 9.40
N PHE A 9 -0.79 -5.92 9.82
CA PHE A 9 -1.30 -4.81 9.03
C PHE A 9 -0.61 -4.73 7.68
N GLU A 10 0.72 -4.78 7.66
CA GLU A 10 1.49 -4.72 6.41
C GLU A 10 1.16 -5.87 5.48
N SER A 11 1.00 -7.07 6.03
CA SER A 11 0.62 -8.24 5.24
C SER A 11 -0.74 -8.07 4.58
N ILE A 12 -1.71 -7.55 5.33
CA ILE A 12 -3.05 -7.27 4.81
C ILE A 12 -2.97 -6.26 3.67
N CYS A 13 -2.20 -5.19 3.86
CA CYS A 13 -2.06 -4.13 2.85
C CYS A 13 -1.42 -4.66 1.57
N LEU A 14 -0.36 -5.46 1.69
CA LEU A 14 0.30 -6.02 0.51
C LEU A 14 -0.61 -6.97 -0.27
N ASN A 15 -1.39 -7.79 0.44
CA ASN A 15 -2.37 -8.65 -0.21
C ASN A 15 -3.45 -7.84 -0.93
N LYS A 16 -3.90 -6.73 -0.33
CA LYS A 16 -4.88 -5.84 -0.97
C LYS A 16 -4.31 -5.17 -2.21
N LEU A 17 -3.04 -4.79 -2.17
CA LEU A 17 -2.41 -4.17 -3.33
C LEU A 17 -2.28 -5.17 -4.50
N VAL A 18 -1.92 -6.43 -4.20
CA VAL A 18 -1.89 -7.48 -5.22
C VAL A 18 -3.28 -7.67 -5.83
N GLU A 19 -4.32 -7.76 -5.01
CA GLU A 19 -5.70 -7.89 -5.50
C GLU A 19 -6.09 -6.73 -6.41
N TRP A 20 -5.83 -5.51 -5.96
CA TRP A 20 -6.16 -4.32 -6.73
C TRP A 20 -5.45 -4.32 -8.08
N TYR A 21 -4.15 -4.61 -8.05
CA TYR A 21 -3.33 -4.58 -9.26
C TYR A 21 -3.76 -5.64 -10.26
N ASN A 22 -4.06 -6.84 -9.81
CA ASN A 22 -4.48 -7.93 -10.68
C ASN A 22 -5.83 -7.66 -11.35
N ILE A 23 -6.68 -6.87 -10.71
CA ILE A 23 -7.97 -6.47 -11.28
C ILE A 23 -7.82 -5.29 -12.24
N ASN A 24 -6.98 -4.30 -11.89
CA ASN A 24 -6.94 -3.00 -12.56
C ASN A 24 -5.65 -2.71 -13.33
N GLY A 25 -4.57 -3.40 -13.03
CA GLY A 25 -3.24 -3.01 -13.50
C GLY A 25 -2.82 -3.56 -14.86
N GLY A 26 -3.57 -4.46 -15.45
CA GLY A 26 -3.27 -4.98 -16.79
C GLY A 26 -2.31 -6.15 -16.85
N GLU A 27 -1.67 -6.55 -15.74
CA GLU A 27 -0.85 -7.77 -15.69
C GLU A 27 -1.00 -8.40 -14.31
N LEU A 28 -0.66 -9.69 -14.23
CA LEU A 28 -0.75 -10.42 -12.97
C LEU A 28 0.56 -10.28 -12.18
N ILE A 29 0.43 -9.95 -10.89
CA ILE A 29 1.55 -9.88 -9.97
C ILE A 29 1.26 -10.72 -8.74
N ASP A 30 2.29 -10.96 -7.93
CA ASP A 30 2.15 -11.68 -6.67
C ASP A 30 2.86 -10.91 -5.53
N LEU A 31 2.89 -11.50 -4.34
CA LEU A 31 3.47 -10.83 -3.17
C LEU A 31 4.96 -10.49 -3.32
N SER A 32 5.68 -11.16 -4.22
CA SER A 32 7.09 -10.83 -4.47
C SER A 32 7.25 -9.52 -5.24
N ASN A 33 6.18 -9.00 -5.82
CA ASN A 33 6.19 -7.77 -6.62
C ASN A 33 5.75 -6.54 -5.84
N VAL A 34 5.38 -6.68 -4.57
CA VAL A 34 4.89 -5.56 -3.76
C VAL A 34 5.74 -5.40 -2.50
N PHE A 35 5.83 -4.18 -2.00
CA PHE A 35 6.64 -3.88 -0.82
C PHE A 35 6.09 -2.68 -0.08
N ILE A 36 6.43 -2.60 1.21
CA ILE A 36 6.08 -1.45 2.06
C ILE A 36 7.17 -0.39 1.88
N VAL A 37 6.77 0.84 1.57
CA VAL A 37 7.68 1.99 1.51
C VAL A 37 7.93 2.53 2.91
N TRP A 38 6.87 2.74 3.67
CA TRP A 38 6.94 3.09 5.09
C TRP A 38 5.62 2.75 5.76
N SER A 39 5.67 2.65 7.09
CA SER A 39 4.48 2.40 7.88
C SER A 39 4.60 3.07 9.24
N CYS A 40 3.46 3.35 9.86
CA CYS A 40 3.44 3.91 11.20
C CYS A 40 2.18 3.47 11.93
N LYS A 41 2.24 3.59 13.26
CA LYS A 41 1.11 3.30 14.14
C LYS A 41 0.94 4.47 15.09
N THR A 42 -0.31 4.92 15.27
CA THR A 42 -0.66 5.93 16.25
C THR A 42 -1.88 5.42 17.00
N LEU A 43 -1.70 5.10 18.29
CA LEU A 43 -2.73 4.47 19.11
C LEU A 43 -3.18 3.17 18.46
N GLN A 44 -4.47 3.02 18.15
CA GLN A 44 -5.00 1.82 17.50
C GLN A 44 -5.11 1.96 15.98
N ASN A 45 -4.60 3.05 15.43
CA ASN A 45 -4.64 3.31 13.99
C ASN A 45 -3.30 3.01 13.34
N TYR A 46 -3.35 2.47 12.11
CA TYR A 46 -2.15 2.12 11.34
C TYR A 46 -2.21 2.80 9.99
N LYS A 47 -1.04 3.13 9.47
CA LYS A 47 -0.94 3.71 8.13
C LYS A 47 0.31 3.19 7.44
N CYS A 48 0.21 2.93 6.13
CA CYS A 48 1.39 2.59 5.35
C CYS A 48 1.26 3.09 3.91
N LEU A 49 2.42 3.20 3.27
CA LEU A 49 2.54 3.44 1.85
C LEU A 49 3.20 2.21 1.24
N ALA A 50 2.58 1.65 0.20
CA ALA A 50 3.08 0.45 -0.46
C ALA A 50 3.19 0.69 -1.96
N SER A 51 4.09 -0.03 -2.61
CA SER A 51 4.31 0.10 -4.05
C SER A 51 4.64 -1.25 -4.67
N THR A 52 4.84 -1.25 -5.99
CA THR A 52 5.16 -2.46 -6.74
C THR A 52 6.51 -2.33 -7.42
N THR A 53 7.08 -3.48 -7.79
CA THR A 53 8.32 -3.53 -8.57
C THR A 53 8.05 -3.44 -10.07
N VAL A 54 6.79 -3.31 -10.48
CA VAL A 54 6.44 -3.21 -11.90
C VAL A 54 6.95 -1.90 -12.46
N SER A 55 7.82 -2.01 -13.46
CA SER A 55 8.50 -0.85 -14.03
C SER A 55 7.56 0.02 -14.87
N GLY A 56 7.63 1.32 -14.64
CA GLY A 56 7.02 2.32 -15.53
C GLY A 56 5.56 2.64 -15.29
N ASP A 57 4.86 1.95 -14.40
CA ASP A 57 3.45 2.25 -14.18
C ASP A 57 3.20 3.36 -13.14
N GLY A 58 4.17 3.58 -12.25
CA GLY A 58 4.06 4.65 -11.25
C GLY A 58 2.97 4.46 -10.21
N ILE A 59 2.44 3.26 -10.04
CA ILE A 59 1.35 2.98 -9.12
C ILE A 59 1.89 2.83 -7.69
N TYR A 60 1.21 3.46 -6.73
CA TYR A 60 1.44 3.23 -5.31
C TYR A 60 0.13 3.39 -4.56
N ALA A 61 0.08 2.82 -3.35
CA ALA A 61 -1.14 2.82 -2.57
C ALA A 61 -0.87 3.27 -1.15
N GLU A 62 -1.83 4.00 -0.59
CA GLU A 62 -1.81 4.41 0.79
C GLU A 62 -2.94 3.69 1.51
N TYR A 63 -2.61 3.00 2.60
CA TYR A 63 -3.58 2.26 3.40
C TYR A 63 -3.71 2.90 4.76
N THR A 64 -4.94 3.09 5.20
CA THR A 64 -5.23 3.66 6.51
C THR A 64 -6.22 2.75 7.23
N TYR A 65 -5.83 2.23 8.39
CA TYR A 65 -6.69 1.40 9.21
C TYR A 65 -7.16 2.19 10.42
N ASN A 66 -8.48 2.28 10.59
CA ASN A 66 -9.11 2.87 11.76
C ASN A 66 -9.46 1.73 12.73
N GLY A 67 -8.70 1.62 13.83
CA GLY A 67 -8.89 0.53 14.78
C GLY A 67 -10.19 0.60 15.56
N ASP A 68 -10.72 1.79 15.78
CA ASP A 68 -12.00 1.95 16.49
C ASP A 68 -13.15 1.39 15.67
N LYS A 69 -13.13 1.59 14.37
CA LYS A 69 -14.18 1.16 13.46
C LYS A 69 -13.87 -0.16 12.75
N GLN A 70 -12.64 -0.65 12.90
CA GLN A 70 -12.15 -1.84 12.19
C GLN A 70 -12.34 -1.72 10.68
N GLU A 71 -11.98 -0.54 10.13
CA GLU A 71 -12.12 -0.24 8.71
C GLU A 71 -10.74 0.04 8.09
N LEU A 72 -10.52 -0.53 6.91
CA LEU A 72 -9.31 -0.29 6.13
C LEU A 72 -9.68 0.51 4.89
N TYR A 73 -9.03 1.66 4.73
CA TYR A 73 -9.18 2.49 3.54
C TYR A 73 -8.00 2.26 2.61
N GLU A 74 -8.31 2.15 1.32
CA GLU A 74 -7.31 1.93 0.27
C GLU A 74 -7.40 3.07 -0.73
N ASP A 75 -6.31 3.85 -0.84
CA ASP A 75 -6.20 4.95 -1.78
C ASP A 75 -5.07 4.64 -2.75
N VAL A 76 -5.39 4.49 -4.04
CA VAL A 76 -4.40 4.14 -5.06
C VAL A 76 -4.09 5.36 -5.90
N TYR A 77 -2.79 5.63 -6.08
CA TYR A 77 -2.29 6.81 -6.78
C TYR A 77 -1.39 6.41 -7.94
N LYS A 78 -1.29 7.31 -8.90
CA LYS A 78 -0.35 7.16 -10.00
C LYS A 78 0.58 8.36 -10.02
N LYS A 79 1.88 8.13 -10.10
CA LYS A 79 2.88 9.18 -10.19
C LYS A 79 2.74 9.90 -11.54
N LEU A 80 2.62 11.22 -11.50
CA LEU A 80 2.49 12.04 -12.71
C LEU A 80 3.82 12.52 -13.26
N THR A 81 4.81 12.74 -12.39
CA THR A 81 6.09 13.27 -12.82
C THR A 81 7.19 12.92 -11.83
N ASN A 82 8.41 12.96 -12.31
CA ASN A 82 9.59 12.82 -11.48
C ASN A 82 10.61 13.85 -11.96
N ALA A 83 11.09 14.68 -11.04
CA ALA A 83 12.05 15.71 -11.35
C ALA A 83 13.16 15.74 -10.31
N CYS A 84 14.39 16.00 -10.75
CA CYS A 84 15.54 16.13 -9.86
C CYS A 84 15.95 17.60 -9.84
N HIS A 85 16.07 18.16 -8.65
CA HIS A 85 16.49 19.55 -8.45
C HIS A 85 17.78 19.56 -7.64
N THR A 86 18.75 20.35 -8.10
CA THR A 86 19.97 20.59 -7.33
C THR A 86 19.69 21.74 -6.36
N VAL A 87 19.91 21.48 -5.09
CA VAL A 87 19.65 22.46 -4.03
C VAL A 87 20.90 22.72 -3.22
#